data_a6ceba7968c7fefe59a5189b5e1bafec
#
_entry.id   a6ceba7968c7fefe59a5189b5e1bafec
#
_cell.length_a   1.000
_cell.length_b   1.000
_cell.length_c   1.000
_cell.angle_alpha   90.00
_cell.angle_beta   90.00
_cell.angle_gamma   90.00
#
_symmetry.space_group_name_H-M   'P 1'
#
loop_
_entity.id
_entity.type
_entity.pdbx_description
1 polymer ?
#
loop_
_entity_poly.entity_id
_entity_poly.type
_entity_poly.pdbx_seq_one_letter_code
_entity_poly.pdbx_strand_id
1 'polypeptide(L)' 'MTLQELMDRNYEQGLEQGRAEGELEAARRLAYAMKADREPVERIGKYTGLSVEEIAKL' A
#
# COMPACT_ATOMS: atom_id res chain seq x y z
N MET A 1 -26.70 -5.93 20.68
CA MET A 1 -25.66 -5.05 20.18
C MET A 1 -25.66 -3.75 20.92
N THR A 2 -24.54 -3.40 21.54
CA THR A 2 -24.40 -2.12 22.23
C THR A 2 -23.86 -1.07 21.27
N LEU A 3 -24.12 0.20 21.59
CA LEU A 3 -23.59 1.32 20.81
C LEU A 3 -22.05 1.29 20.77
N GLN A 4 -21.43 0.89 21.86
CA GLN A 4 -19.98 0.79 21.98
C GLN A 4 -19.38 -0.27 21.05
N GLU A 5 -20.05 -1.41 20.88
CA GLU A 5 -19.62 -2.44 19.93
C GLU A 5 -19.65 -1.93 18.49
N LEU A 6 -20.67 -1.13 18.12
CA LEU A 6 -20.76 -0.52 16.79
C LEU A 6 -19.65 0.50 16.58
N MET A 7 -19.33 1.29 17.58
CA MET A 7 -18.24 2.28 17.52
C MET A 7 -16.88 1.60 17.39
N ASP A 8 -16.66 0.51 18.13
CA ASP A 8 -15.41 -0.26 18.06
C ASP A 8 -15.19 -0.85 16.67
N ARG A 9 -16.25 -1.37 16.04
CA ARG A 9 -16.18 -1.91 14.68
C ARG A 9 -15.81 -0.83 13.65
N ASN A 10 -16.42 0.33 13.75
CA ASN A 10 -16.11 1.46 12.86
C ASN A 10 -14.65 1.91 13.03
N TYR A 11 -14.16 1.92 14.25
CA TYR A 11 -12.78 2.27 14.55
C TYR A 11 -11.79 1.27 13.93
N GLU A 12 -12.03 -0.03 14.07
CA GLU A 12 -11.19 -1.07 13.49
C GLU A 12 -11.15 -0.98 11.96
N GLN A 13 -12.29 -0.79 11.31
CA GLN A 13 -12.36 -0.63 9.86
C GLN A 13 -11.55 0.59 9.39
N GLY A 14 -11.65 1.69 10.09
CA GLY A 14 -10.90 2.90 9.78
C GLY A 14 -9.38 2.68 9.91
N LEU A 15 -8.94 1.96 10.94
CA LEU A 15 -7.54 1.61 11.12
C LEU A 15 -7.01 0.70 10.02
N GLU A 16 -7.77 -0.31 9.62
CA GLU A 16 -7.38 -1.22 8.55
C GLU A 16 -7.23 -0.49 7.21
N GLN A 17 -8.17 0.41 6.87
CA GLN A 17 -8.09 1.22 5.67
C GLN A 17 -6.89 2.15 5.69
N GLY A 18 -6.65 2.82 6.79
CA GLY A 18 -5.50 3.70 6.94
C GLY A 18 -4.17 2.96 6.82
N ARG A 19 -4.10 1.74 7.38
CA ARG A 19 -2.91 0.90 7.27
C ARG A 19 -2.67 0.45 5.83
N ALA A 20 -3.71 0.01 5.13
CA ALA A 20 -3.61 -0.42 3.74
C ALA A 20 -3.17 0.73 2.82
N GLU A 21 -3.73 1.92 3.01
CA GLU A 21 -3.33 3.12 2.26
C GLU A 21 -1.89 3.51 2.55
N GLY A 22 -1.47 3.46 3.82
CA GLY A 22 -0.10 3.75 4.22
C GLY A 22 0.90 2.77 3.64
N GLU A 23 0.58 1.48 3.61
CA GLU A 23 1.41 0.45 2.99
C GLU A 23 1.52 0.65 1.48
N LEU A 24 0.42 1.02 0.82
CA LEU A 24 0.41 1.28 -0.60
C LEU A 24 1.27 2.51 -0.96
N GLU A 25 1.16 3.58 -0.20
CA GLU A 25 2.00 4.77 -0.40
C GLU A 25 3.47 4.45 -0.18
N ALA A 26 3.82 3.70 0.86
CA ALA A 26 5.19 3.29 1.13
C ALA A 26 5.73 2.42 0.00
N ALA A 27 4.91 1.49 -0.51
CA ALA A 27 5.28 0.65 -1.64
C ALA A 27 5.53 1.48 -2.91
N ARG A 28 4.70 2.48 -3.17
CA ARG A 28 4.89 3.38 -4.31
C ARG A 28 6.17 4.20 -4.20
N ARG A 29 6.47 4.71 -3.02
CA ARG A 29 7.73 5.46 -2.79
C ARG A 29 8.95 4.58 -3.01
N LEU A 30 8.91 3.36 -2.50
CA LEU A 30 9.99 2.40 -2.69
C LEU A 30 10.14 2.04 -4.18
N ALA A 31 9.03 1.77 -4.86
CA ALA A 31 9.04 1.45 -6.28
C ALA A 31 9.60 2.62 -7.11
N TYR A 32 9.23 3.84 -6.77
CA TYR A 32 9.73 5.03 -7.43
C TYR A 32 11.25 5.16 -7.27
N ALA A 33 11.75 4.97 -6.06
CA ALA A 33 13.17 5.01 -5.78
C ALA A 33 13.94 3.92 -6.55
N MET A 34 13.41 2.69 -6.58
CA MET A 34 14.00 1.58 -7.32
C MET A 34 13.99 1.85 -8.83
N LYS A 35 12.93 2.45 -9.34
CA LYS A 35 12.83 2.82 -10.74
C LYS A 35 13.87 3.89 -11.10
N ALA A 36 14.10 4.85 -10.23
CA ALA A 36 15.13 5.87 -10.41
C ALA A 36 16.53 5.26 -10.43
N ASP A 37 16.75 4.19 -9.65
CA ASP A 37 18.01 3.44 -9.63
C ASP A 37 18.14 2.47 -10.81
N ARG A 38 17.18 2.47 -11.74
CA ARG A 38 17.14 1.59 -12.92
C ARG A 38 17.06 0.10 -12.58
N GLU A 39 16.41 -0.23 -11.49
CA GLU A 39 16.14 -1.62 -11.14
C GLU A 39 15.13 -2.22 -12.13
N PRO A 40 15.24 -3.54 -12.43
CA PRO A 40 14.28 -4.20 -13.31
C PRO A 40 12.86 -4.15 -12.72
N VAL A 41 11.86 -3.96 -13.58
CA VAL A 41 10.45 -3.90 -13.17
C VAL A 41 10.03 -5.17 -12.41
N GLU A 42 10.51 -6.33 -12.83
CA GLU A 42 10.25 -7.60 -12.16
C GLU A 42 10.71 -7.58 -10.71
N ARG A 43 11.87 -7.04 -10.47
CA ARG A 43 12.44 -6.91 -9.13
C ARG A 43 11.66 -5.91 -8.29
N ILE A 44 11.29 -4.78 -8.87
CA ILE A 44 10.47 -3.77 -8.21
C ILE A 44 9.14 -4.37 -7.77
N GLY A 45 8.47 -5.10 -8.66
CA GLY A 45 7.20 -5.76 -8.35
C GLY A 45 7.34 -6.81 -7.25
N LYS A 46 8.45 -7.54 -7.22
CA LYS A 46 8.72 -8.55 -6.19
C LYS A 46 8.86 -7.93 -4.81
N TYR A 47 9.55 -6.80 -4.69
CA TYR A 47 9.77 -6.15 -3.40
C TYR A 47 8.63 -5.28 -2.95
N THR A 48 7.90 -4.65 -3.86
CA THR A 48 6.82 -3.73 -3.54
C THR A 48 5.44 -4.37 -3.58
N GLY A 49 5.29 -5.49 -4.28
CA GLY A 49 4.00 -6.13 -4.52
C GLY A 49 3.13 -5.39 -5.54
N LEU A 50 3.66 -4.37 -6.20
CA LEU A 50 2.93 -3.62 -7.22
C LEU A 50 2.93 -4.37 -8.55
N SER A 51 1.88 -4.15 -9.36
CA SER A 51 1.82 -4.69 -10.71
C SER A 51 2.75 -3.92 -11.66
N VAL A 52 3.08 -4.54 -12.79
CA VAL A 52 3.90 -3.89 -13.83
C VAL A 52 3.25 -2.60 -14.30
N GLU A 53 1.92 -2.60 -14.45
CA GLU A 53 1.17 -1.41 -14.86
C GLU A 53 1.28 -0.27 -13.85
N GLU A 54 1.18 -0.59 -12.56
CA GLU A 54 1.32 0.39 -11.50
C GLU A 54 2.74 0.99 -11.47
N ILE A 55 3.74 0.16 -11.65
CA ILE A 55 5.14 0.60 -11.69
C ILE A 55 5.38 1.50 -12.90
N ALA A 56 4.81 1.16 -14.04
CA ALA A 56 4.96 1.95 -15.26
C ALA A 56 4.37 3.36 -15.15
N LYS A 57 3.38 3.53 -14.28
CA LYS A 57 2.72 4.83 -14.05
C LYS A 57 3.45 5.73 -13.05
N LEU A 58 4.45 5.24 -12.41
CA LEU A 58 5.20 6.01 -11.42
C LEU A 58 6.10 7.08 -12.03
#